data_817fc15e7a5a9402116889cdbec3bcae
#
_entry.id   817fc15e7a5a9402116889cdbec3bcae
#
_cell.length_a   1.000
_cell.length_b   1.000
_cell.length_c   1.000
_cell.angle_alpha   90.00
_cell.angle_beta   90.00
_cell.angle_gamma   90.00
#
_symmetry.space_group_name_H-M   'P 1'
#
loop_
_entity.id
_entity.type
_entity.pdbx_description
1 polymer ?
#
loop_
_entity_poly.entity_id
_entity_poly.type
_entity_poly.pdbx_seq_one_letter_code
_entity_poly.pdbx_strand_id
1 'polypeptide(L)'
;MDILEKEKIKEKVRESYGNIAKAGGAFPAESNVASCCGPSESSTTTEAGTDCCGSDPTVGKMSSIMGYSKEDVESVPEGANMALGCGNPVALASLKPGETVVDLGSGGGFDCFLAAKEVGETGQVIGVDMTSDMIHKARLNAEKMRPANVDFRLGEIEYLPVADNTADIIMSNCVINLSPDKESVYRDAFRVLKPGGRLSISDIVATASLPEKIQKDLELVSACVGGAATIDDTRKIMEV
;
A
#
# COMPACT_ATOMS: atom_id res chain seq x y z
N MET A 1 -15.80 -1.26 -18.43
CA MET A 1 -14.39 -1.42 -18.92
C MET A 1 -14.24 -2.81 -19.45
N ASP A 2 -13.66 -2.99 -20.64
CA ASP A 2 -13.43 -4.33 -21.19
C ASP A 2 -12.17 -5.01 -20.57
N ILE A 3 -11.99 -6.30 -20.84
CA ILE A 3 -10.88 -7.07 -20.24
C ILE A 3 -9.51 -6.52 -20.69
N LEU A 4 -9.38 -6.11 -21.95
CA LEU A 4 -8.11 -5.60 -22.47
C LEU A 4 -7.73 -4.25 -21.84
N GLU A 5 -8.72 -3.41 -21.56
CA GLU A 5 -8.49 -2.14 -20.85
C GLU A 5 -8.07 -2.39 -19.40
N LYS A 6 -8.69 -3.35 -18.70
CA LYS A 6 -8.30 -3.75 -17.34
C LYS A 6 -6.85 -4.24 -17.30
N GLU A 7 -6.46 -5.11 -18.23
CA GLU A 7 -5.09 -5.63 -18.31
C GLU A 7 -4.05 -4.54 -18.58
N LYS A 8 -4.33 -3.57 -19.46
CA LYS A 8 -3.44 -2.42 -19.71
C LYS A 8 -3.18 -1.59 -18.45
N ILE A 9 -4.22 -1.38 -17.65
CA ILE A 9 -4.08 -0.67 -16.37
C ILE A 9 -3.15 -1.44 -15.44
N LYS A 10 -3.40 -2.75 -15.25
CA LYS A 10 -2.58 -3.60 -14.39
C LYS A 10 -1.13 -3.66 -14.86
N GLU A 11 -0.90 -3.78 -16.17
CA GLU A 11 0.45 -3.78 -16.75
C GLU A 11 1.19 -2.47 -16.46
N LYS A 12 0.54 -1.31 -16.66
CA LYS A 12 1.12 -0.01 -16.36
C LYS A 12 1.45 0.14 -14.86
N VAL A 13 0.56 -0.30 -13.99
CA VAL A 13 0.79 -0.27 -12.55
C VAL A 13 1.98 -1.17 -12.17
N ARG A 14 2.05 -2.42 -12.69
CA ARG A 14 3.19 -3.33 -12.45
C ARG A 14 4.51 -2.72 -12.93
N GLU A 15 4.53 -2.10 -14.11
CA GLU A 15 5.72 -1.41 -14.63
C GLU A 15 6.15 -0.27 -13.70
N SER A 16 5.23 0.63 -13.36
CA SER A 16 5.51 1.80 -12.54
C SER A 16 6.07 1.40 -11.17
N TYR A 17 5.39 0.50 -10.46
CA TYR A 17 5.80 0.04 -9.13
C TYR A 17 7.03 -0.87 -9.17
N GLY A 18 7.22 -1.65 -10.24
CA GLY A 18 8.45 -2.40 -10.46
C GLY A 18 9.68 -1.49 -10.60
N ASN A 19 9.54 -0.37 -11.32
CA ASN A 19 10.61 0.62 -11.45
C ASN A 19 10.92 1.29 -10.10
N ILE A 20 9.89 1.63 -9.30
CA ILE A 20 10.06 2.17 -7.95
C ILE A 20 10.80 1.18 -7.04
N ALA A 21 10.43 -0.10 -7.09
CA ALA A 21 11.08 -1.14 -6.30
C ALA A 21 12.59 -1.25 -6.62
N LYS A 22 12.95 -1.17 -7.90
CA LYS A 22 14.34 -1.21 -8.37
C LYS A 22 15.12 0.05 -8.00
N ALA A 23 14.48 1.21 -8.04
CA ALA A 23 15.09 2.50 -7.70
C ALA A 23 15.33 2.71 -6.19
N GLY A 24 14.79 1.84 -5.34
CA GLY A 24 14.96 1.94 -3.88
C GLY A 24 13.88 2.73 -3.14
N GLY A 25 12.84 3.17 -3.83
CA GLY A 25 11.74 3.98 -3.29
C GLY A 25 11.66 5.36 -3.94
N ALA A 26 10.55 6.06 -3.70
CA ALA A 26 10.13 7.32 -4.30
C ALA A 26 9.90 7.27 -5.83
N PHE A 27 8.94 8.05 -6.31
CA PHE A 27 8.77 8.26 -7.75
C PHE A 27 9.99 9.01 -8.29
N PRO A 28 10.59 8.60 -9.43
CA PRO A 28 11.67 9.35 -10.06
C PRO A 28 11.21 10.80 -10.29
N ALA A 29 12.07 11.76 -9.93
CA ALA A 29 11.78 13.20 -10.00
C ALA A 29 11.47 13.73 -11.42
N GLU A 30 11.56 12.90 -12.44
CA GLU A 30 11.28 13.25 -13.85
C GLU A 30 9.82 13.06 -14.28
N SER A 31 8.96 12.46 -13.45
CA SER A 31 7.54 12.46 -13.72
C SER A 31 6.93 13.77 -13.18
N ASN A 32 6.44 14.65 -14.06
CA ASN A 32 5.69 15.87 -13.73
C ASN A 32 4.33 15.60 -13.02
N VAL A 33 4.22 14.52 -12.29
CA VAL A 33 3.07 14.21 -11.46
C VAL A 33 3.35 14.79 -10.09
N ALA A 34 2.83 15.98 -9.83
CA ALA A 34 2.88 16.59 -8.53
C ALA A 34 2.37 15.60 -7.49
N SER A 35 3.22 15.26 -6.52
CA SER A 35 2.80 14.51 -5.32
C SER A 35 1.59 15.21 -4.72
N CYS A 36 0.46 14.50 -4.59
CA CYS A 36 -0.81 15.07 -4.11
C CYS A 36 -0.77 15.55 -2.64
N CYS A 37 0.38 15.46 -1.97
CA CYS A 37 0.56 15.83 -0.57
C CYS A 37 1.80 16.71 -0.38
N GLY A 38 1.74 17.97 -0.80
CA GLY A 38 2.80 18.92 -0.47
C GLY A 38 2.37 20.37 -0.67
N PRO A 39 2.46 21.24 0.36
CA PRO A 39 2.38 22.69 0.13
C PRO A 39 3.67 23.14 -0.57
N SER A 40 3.49 23.79 -1.72
CA SER A 40 4.55 24.58 -2.32
C SER A 40 4.88 25.74 -1.40
N GLU A 41 6.11 25.79 -0.88
CA GLU A 41 6.81 27.08 -0.77
C GLU A 41 8.30 26.88 -0.54
N SER A 42 9.02 27.65 -1.32
CA SER A 42 10.46 27.81 -1.35
C SER A 42 11.00 28.47 -0.07
N SER A 43 12.08 27.94 0.46
CA SER A 43 13.18 28.83 0.91
C SER A 43 14.45 28.03 1.22
N THR A 44 15.52 28.49 0.63
CA THR A 44 16.94 28.26 0.82
C THR A 44 17.37 28.22 2.27
N THR A 45 18.23 27.24 2.66
CA THR A 45 19.65 27.42 3.04
C THR A 45 20.18 26.17 3.74
N THR A 46 21.26 25.67 3.19
CA THR A 46 22.42 24.95 3.75
C THR A 46 22.49 24.74 5.28
N GLU A 47 22.60 23.44 5.67
CA GLU A 47 23.73 23.00 6.49
C GLU A 47 23.90 21.48 6.37
N ALA A 48 25.13 21.07 6.03
CA ALA A 48 25.53 19.68 5.89
C ALA A 48 25.76 19.08 7.27
N GLY A 49 24.89 18.18 7.67
CA GLY A 49 25.10 17.23 8.75
C GLY A 49 25.21 15.84 8.18
N THR A 50 26.41 15.29 8.18
CA THR A 50 26.69 13.89 7.81
C THR A 50 26.11 12.96 8.87
N ASP A 51 24.87 12.51 8.67
CA ASP A 51 24.34 11.35 9.38
C ASP A 51 24.69 10.08 8.61
N CYS A 52 25.53 9.24 9.23
CA CYS A 52 26.05 7.98 8.67
C CYS A 52 25.04 6.82 8.69
N CYS A 53 23.73 7.09 8.75
CA CYS A 53 22.67 6.10 8.59
C CYS A 53 21.77 6.54 7.43
N GLY A 54 21.88 5.84 6.30
CA GLY A 54 21.36 6.22 5.00
C GLY A 54 19.84 6.14 4.82
N SER A 55 19.03 6.71 5.69
CA SER A 55 17.61 6.92 5.41
C SER A 55 17.42 8.26 4.73
N ASP A 56 16.78 8.26 3.57
CA ASP A 56 16.40 9.48 2.86
C ASP A 56 15.50 10.33 3.78
N PRO A 57 15.91 11.54 4.17
CA PRO A 57 15.15 12.40 5.09
C PRO A 57 13.75 12.75 4.55
N THR A 58 13.53 12.62 3.24
CA THR A 58 12.24 12.81 2.57
C THR A 58 11.25 11.71 2.94
N VAL A 59 11.69 10.45 2.96
CA VAL A 59 10.86 9.29 3.31
C VAL A 59 10.38 9.37 4.75
N GLY A 60 11.26 9.69 5.70
CA GLY A 60 10.89 9.86 7.11
C GLY A 60 9.88 10.99 7.34
N LYS A 61 10.05 12.12 6.65
CA LYS A 61 9.11 13.26 6.72
C LYS A 61 7.73 12.89 6.17
N MET A 62 7.68 12.19 5.03
CA MET A 62 6.42 11.74 4.42
C MET A 62 5.70 10.73 5.33
N SER A 63 6.41 9.77 5.89
CA SER A 63 5.83 8.80 6.82
C SER A 63 5.23 9.48 8.06
N SER A 64 5.88 10.49 8.60
CA SER A 64 5.34 11.29 9.72
C SER A 64 4.04 12.01 9.35
N ILE A 65 3.94 12.57 8.14
CA ILE A 65 2.70 13.19 7.63
C ILE A 65 1.57 12.15 7.51
N MET A 66 1.89 10.91 7.13
CA MET A 66 0.94 9.80 7.05
C MET A 66 0.54 9.23 8.42
N GLY A 67 1.14 9.70 9.52
CA GLY A 67 0.79 9.30 10.88
C GLY A 67 1.62 8.15 11.45
N TYR A 68 2.75 7.79 10.83
CA TYR A 68 3.71 6.86 11.42
C TYR A 68 4.65 7.57 12.39
N SER A 69 4.94 6.93 13.51
CA SER A 69 5.92 7.43 14.46
C SER A 69 7.35 7.23 13.96
N LYS A 70 8.31 7.91 14.59
CA LYS A 70 9.72 7.70 14.30
C LYS A 70 10.14 6.26 14.64
N GLU A 71 9.62 5.74 15.74
CA GLU A 71 9.84 4.36 16.18
C GLU A 71 9.32 3.34 15.16
N ASP A 72 8.17 3.58 14.52
CA ASP A 72 7.65 2.72 13.45
C ASP A 72 8.65 2.65 12.29
N VAL A 73 9.11 3.81 11.82
CA VAL A 73 10.04 3.90 10.68
C VAL A 73 11.39 3.25 10.99
N GLU A 74 11.95 3.49 12.19
CA GLU A 74 13.23 2.93 12.60
C GLU A 74 13.17 1.43 12.94
N SER A 75 11.99 0.91 13.16
CA SER A 75 11.76 -0.46 13.60
C SER A 75 11.71 -1.49 12.47
N VAL A 76 11.74 -1.05 11.22
CA VAL A 76 11.67 -1.90 10.02
C VAL A 76 12.97 -1.80 9.21
N PRO A 77 13.28 -2.78 8.35
CA PRO A 77 14.49 -2.73 7.54
C PRO A 77 14.51 -1.54 6.59
N GLU A 78 15.68 -1.00 6.37
CA GLU A 78 15.90 -0.01 5.31
C GLU A 78 15.40 -0.55 3.96
N GLY A 79 14.62 0.27 3.25
CA GLY A 79 13.98 -0.07 1.98
C GLY A 79 12.65 -0.81 2.09
N ALA A 80 12.14 -1.11 3.30
CA ALA A 80 10.75 -1.56 3.47
C ALA A 80 9.78 -0.38 3.30
N ASN A 81 10.12 0.75 3.92
CA ASN A 81 9.36 1.99 3.76
C ASN A 81 9.79 2.73 2.50
N MET A 82 8.89 2.86 1.56
CA MET A 82 9.08 3.56 0.28
C MET A 82 8.23 4.83 0.17
N ALA A 83 7.52 5.22 1.24
CA ALA A 83 6.63 6.38 1.31
C ALA A 83 5.56 6.42 0.19
N LEU A 84 5.02 5.27 -0.20
CA LEU A 84 4.04 5.11 -1.28
C LEU A 84 2.58 5.09 -0.80
N GLY A 85 2.36 5.07 0.52
CA GLY A 85 1.02 5.09 1.13
C GLY A 85 0.39 6.48 1.17
N CYS A 86 -0.82 6.56 1.66
CA CYS A 86 -1.55 7.82 1.90
C CYS A 86 -2.10 7.94 3.34
N GLY A 87 -1.76 7.00 4.22
CA GLY A 87 -2.12 7.00 5.63
C GLY A 87 -1.48 5.86 6.40
N ASN A 88 -1.97 5.60 7.61
CA ASN A 88 -1.49 4.54 8.49
C ASN A 88 -2.63 3.54 8.81
N PRO A 89 -2.85 2.51 7.98
CA PRO A 89 -3.89 1.52 8.23
C PRO A 89 -3.63 0.68 9.48
N VAL A 90 -2.36 0.51 9.88
CA VAL A 90 -1.99 -0.23 11.10
C VAL A 90 -2.56 0.47 12.35
N ALA A 91 -2.40 1.78 12.45
CA ALA A 91 -2.95 2.57 13.56
C ALA A 91 -4.49 2.54 13.60
N LEU A 92 -5.14 2.49 12.41
CA LEU A 92 -6.60 2.42 12.30
C LEU A 92 -7.15 1.02 12.60
N ALA A 93 -6.35 -0.02 12.36
CA ALA A 93 -6.76 -1.41 12.40
C ALA A 93 -7.11 -1.91 13.81
N SER A 94 -6.59 -1.29 14.86
CA SER A 94 -6.74 -1.76 16.26
C SER A 94 -6.39 -3.25 16.38
N LEU A 95 -5.21 -3.61 15.89
CA LEU A 95 -4.71 -5.00 15.86
C LEU A 95 -4.62 -5.60 17.26
N LYS A 96 -4.85 -6.90 17.37
CA LYS A 96 -4.80 -7.64 18.62
C LYS A 96 -3.82 -8.82 18.51
N PRO A 97 -3.14 -9.17 19.60
CA PRO A 97 -2.30 -10.36 19.62
C PRO A 97 -3.05 -11.61 19.16
N GLY A 98 -2.43 -12.39 18.29
CA GLY A 98 -2.97 -13.62 17.75
C GLY A 98 -3.86 -13.47 16.50
N GLU A 99 -4.14 -12.24 16.03
CA GLU A 99 -4.92 -12.03 14.80
C GLU A 99 -4.12 -12.42 13.55
N THR A 100 -4.85 -12.87 12.53
CA THR A 100 -4.36 -13.04 11.16
C THR A 100 -4.70 -11.81 10.35
N VAL A 101 -3.67 -11.16 9.82
CA VAL A 101 -3.77 -9.93 9.01
C VAL A 101 -3.46 -10.26 7.56
N VAL A 102 -4.22 -9.72 6.62
CA VAL A 102 -3.88 -9.69 5.19
C VAL A 102 -3.67 -8.23 4.78
N ASP A 103 -2.54 -7.94 4.14
CA ASP A 103 -2.20 -6.61 3.63
C ASP A 103 -2.27 -6.60 2.11
N LEU A 104 -3.18 -5.79 1.57
CA LEU A 104 -3.39 -5.62 0.14
C LEU A 104 -2.39 -4.61 -0.42
N GLY A 105 -1.58 -5.02 -1.40
CA GLY A 105 -0.53 -4.17 -1.98
C GLY A 105 0.61 -3.93 -0.99
N SER A 106 1.17 -5.00 -0.44
CA SER A 106 2.15 -4.94 0.64
C SER A 106 3.47 -4.24 0.30
N GLY A 107 3.74 -3.99 -1.00
CA GLY A 107 4.96 -3.33 -1.45
C GLY A 107 6.22 -3.96 -0.87
N GLY A 108 7.10 -3.15 -0.27
CA GLY A 108 8.33 -3.61 0.40
C GLY A 108 8.12 -4.22 1.79
N GLY A 109 6.87 -4.34 2.24
CA GLY A 109 6.47 -5.00 3.49
C GLY A 109 6.36 -4.08 4.70
N PHE A 110 6.37 -2.76 4.55
CA PHE A 110 6.40 -1.80 5.66
C PHE A 110 5.25 -2.03 6.65
N ASP A 111 4.00 -1.95 6.19
CA ASP A 111 2.81 -2.15 7.04
C ASP A 111 2.72 -3.59 7.57
N CYS A 112 3.18 -4.59 6.80
CA CYS A 112 3.25 -5.98 7.24
C CYS A 112 4.18 -6.17 8.45
N PHE A 113 5.35 -5.53 8.45
CA PHE A 113 6.29 -5.64 9.58
C PHE A 113 5.77 -4.94 10.83
N LEU A 114 5.11 -3.80 10.68
CA LEU A 114 4.45 -3.12 11.80
C LEU A 114 3.31 -3.97 12.36
N ALA A 115 2.44 -4.49 11.48
CA ALA A 115 1.36 -5.38 11.89
C ALA A 115 1.86 -6.65 12.59
N ALA A 116 2.98 -7.23 12.13
CA ALA A 116 3.55 -8.43 12.72
C ALA A 116 3.99 -8.23 14.19
N LYS A 117 4.45 -7.03 14.54
CA LYS A 117 4.78 -6.66 15.92
C LYS A 117 3.52 -6.58 16.78
N GLU A 118 2.47 -5.93 16.26
CA GLU A 118 1.21 -5.75 16.98
C GLU A 118 0.50 -7.09 17.26
N VAL A 119 0.45 -7.99 16.27
CA VAL A 119 -0.20 -9.30 16.44
C VAL A 119 0.65 -10.30 17.21
N GLY A 120 1.95 -10.06 17.34
CA GLY A 120 2.89 -10.88 18.12
C GLY A 120 3.11 -12.26 17.52
N GLU A 121 3.86 -13.10 18.25
CA GLU A 121 4.32 -14.42 17.77
C GLU A 121 3.19 -15.42 17.47
N THR A 122 2.02 -15.25 18.09
CA THR A 122 0.84 -16.12 17.86
C THR A 122 -0.06 -15.66 16.73
N GLY A 123 0.15 -14.43 16.23
CA GLY A 123 -0.54 -13.89 15.06
C GLY A 123 0.20 -14.20 13.76
N GLN A 124 -0.42 -13.89 12.64
CA GLN A 124 0.14 -14.08 11.30
C GLN A 124 -0.15 -12.86 10.42
N VAL A 125 0.81 -12.49 9.56
CA VAL A 125 0.62 -11.45 8.56
C VAL A 125 0.91 -12.01 7.18
N ILE A 126 0.01 -11.78 6.24
CA ILE A 126 0.13 -12.20 4.85
C ILE A 126 0.11 -10.94 3.99
N GLY A 127 1.24 -10.58 3.40
CA GLY A 127 1.34 -9.49 2.43
C GLY A 127 1.11 -10.01 1.02
N VAL A 128 0.22 -9.35 0.27
CA VAL A 128 -0.07 -9.68 -1.13
C VAL A 128 0.28 -8.49 -2.01
N ASP A 129 1.05 -8.71 -3.08
CA ASP A 129 1.35 -7.70 -4.10
C ASP A 129 1.42 -8.35 -5.48
N MET A 130 0.96 -7.65 -6.51
CA MET A 130 0.98 -8.16 -7.87
C MET A 130 2.32 -7.91 -8.60
N THR A 131 3.20 -7.13 -8.01
CA THR A 131 4.50 -6.74 -8.58
C THR A 131 5.59 -7.64 -8.06
N SER A 132 6.18 -8.46 -8.92
CA SER A 132 7.24 -9.42 -8.53
C SER A 132 8.45 -8.76 -7.88
N ASP A 133 8.84 -7.57 -8.35
CA ASP A 133 9.96 -6.81 -7.79
C ASP A 133 9.67 -6.33 -6.36
N MET A 134 8.39 -5.97 -6.05
CA MET A 134 7.95 -5.64 -4.69
C MET A 134 8.01 -6.85 -3.77
N ILE A 135 7.46 -7.99 -4.19
CA ILE A 135 7.50 -9.23 -3.42
C ILE A 135 8.96 -9.69 -3.18
N HIS A 136 9.83 -9.57 -4.18
CA HIS A 136 11.25 -9.87 -3.99
C HIS A 136 11.87 -8.98 -2.91
N LYS A 137 11.62 -7.68 -2.97
CA LYS A 137 12.10 -6.71 -1.98
C LYS A 137 11.55 -7.00 -0.59
N ALA A 138 10.25 -7.27 -0.46
CA ALA A 138 9.62 -7.62 0.80
C ALA A 138 10.23 -8.87 1.44
N ARG A 139 10.49 -9.90 0.65
CA ARG A 139 11.16 -11.14 1.11
C ARG A 139 12.60 -10.89 1.55
N LEU A 140 13.38 -10.08 0.81
CA LEU A 140 14.72 -9.68 1.25
C LEU A 140 14.70 -8.88 2.56
N ASN A 141 13.72 -8.03 2.76
CA ASN A 141 13.53 -7.31 4.01
C ASN A 141 13.13 -8.26 5.16
N ALA A 142 12.29 -9.26 4.89
CA ALA A 142 11.95 -10.30 5.85
C ALA A 142 13.16 -11.13 6.26
N GLU A 143 14.07 -11.45 5.34
CA GLU A 143 15.32 -12.15 5.68
C GLU A 143 16.21 -11.35 6.65
N LYS A 144 16.20 -10.01 6.57
CA LYS A 144 16.94 -9.14 7.49
C LYS A 144 16.33 -9.13 8.88
N MET A 145 15.00 -8.98 8.97
CA MET A 145 14.25 -8.94 10.24
C MET A 145 14.03 -10.31 10.88
N ARG A 146 13.92 -11.35 10.04
CA ARG A 146 13.53 -12.72 10.44
C ARG A 146 12.24 -12.80 11.26
N PRO A 147 11.16 -12.11 10.88
CA PRO A 147 9.89 -12.31 11.55
C PRO A 147 9.37 -13.71 11.24
N ALA A 148 9.06 -14.47 12.26
CA ALA A 148 8.56 -15.84 12.10
C ALA A 148 7.13 -15.92 11.57
N ASN A 149 6.40 -14.79 11.59
CA ASN A 149 4.95 -14.71 11.38
C ASN A 149 4.54 -13.86 10.17
N VAL A 150 5.45 -13.59 9.22
CA VAL A 150 5.13 -12.84 7.98
C VAL A 150 5.35 -13.72 6.76
N ASP A 151 4.38 -13.73 5.84
CA ASP A 151 4.43 -14.44 4.55
C ASP A 151 4.10 -13.47 3.40
N PHE A 152 4.93 -13.44 2.35
CA PHE A 152 4.71 -12.58 1.19
C PHE A 152 4.35 -13.39 -0.04
N ARG A 153 3.18 -13.09 -0.63
CA ARG A 153 2.59 -13.82 -1.76
C ARG A 153 2.44 -12.92 -2.97
N LEU A 154 2.90 -13.42 -4.12
CA LEU A 154 2.60 -12.79 -5.41
C LEU A 154 1.15 -13.06 -5.78
N GLY A 155 0.37 -12.02 -6.01
CA GLY A 155 -1.04 -12.14 -6.35
C GLY A 155 -1.70 -10.81 -6.60
N GLU A 156 -2.86 -10.85 -7.25
CA GLU A 156 -3.70 -9.69 -7.49
C GLU A 156 -4.72 -9.53 -6.35
N ILE A 157 -5.05 -8.29 -6.01
CA ILE A 157 -5.98 -8.00 -4.90
C ILE A 157 -7.43 -8.35 -5.25
N GLU A 158 -7.75 -8.52 -6.52
CA GLU A 158 -9.06 -9.00 -7.02
C GLU A 158 -9.23 -10.52 -6.81
N TYR A 159 -8.12 -11.28 -6.63
CA TYR A 159 -8.09 -12.73 -6.47
C TYR A 159 -6.98 -13.13 -5.53
N LEU A 160 -7.22 -12.94 -4.24
CA LEU A 160 -6.21 -13.12 -3.19
C LEU A 160 -5.75 -14.60 -3.09
N PRO A 161 -4.44 -14.87 -3.08
CA PRO A 161 -3.90 -16.21 -2.87
C PRO A 161 -3.98 -16.60 -1.37
N VAL A 162 -5.17 -16.46 -0.80
CA VAL A 162 -5.49 -16.72 0.60
C VAL A 162 -6.78 -17.52 0.66
N ALA A 163 -6.85 -18.51 1.55
CA ALA A 163 -8.05 -19.34 1.71
C ALA A 163 -9.21 -18.54 2.31
N ASP A 164 -10.43 -19.04 2.11
CA ASP A 164 -11.65 -18.47 2.67
C ASP A 164 -11.58 -18.44 4.20
N ASN A 165 -12.21 -17.44 4.81
CA ASN A 165 -12.35 -17.31 6.26
C ASN A 165 -11.01 -17.43 7.02
N THR A 166 -9.94 -16.84 6.48
CA THR A 166 -8.60 -16.90 7.05
C THR A 166 -8.26 -15.67 7.87
N ALA A 167 -8.62 -14.47 7.41
CA ALA A 167 -8.20 -13.20 7.99
C ALA A 167 -9.17 -12.71 9.08
N ASP A 168 -8.63 -12.26 10.19
CA ASP A 168 -9.37 -11.47 11.19
C ASP A 168 -9.50 -10.02 10.75
N ILE A 169 -8.48 -9.54 9.99
CA ILE A 169 -8.47 -8.18 9.44
C ILE A 169 -7.77 -8.16 8.08
N ILE A 170 -8.28 -7.33 7.19
CA ILE A 170 -7.62 -6.95 5.95
C ILE A 170 -7.25 -5.47 6.03
N MET A 171 -5.99 -5.15 5.77
CA MET A 171 -5.47 -3.79 5.65
C MET A 171 -5.24 -3.43 4.19
N SER A 172 -5.30 -2.14 3.88
CA SER A 172 -4.96 -1.59 2.57
C SER A 172 -4.47 -0.16 2.70
N ASN A 173 -3.37 0.16 2.04
CA ASN A 173 -2.79 1.49 2.02
C ASN A 173 -2.58 1.99 0.59
N CYS A 174 -3.52 2.79 0.07
CA CYS A 174 -3.47 3.44 -1.25
C CYS A 174 -3.34 2.47 -2.44
N VAL A 175 -3.96 1.30 -2.39
CA VAL A 175 -3.85 0.28 -3.44
C VAL A 175 -5.16 -0.01 -4.16
N ILE A 176 -6.32 0.11 -3.49
CA ILE A 176 -7.61 -0.27 -4.09
C ILE A 176 -7.93 0.62 -5.31
N ASN A 177 -7.48 1.88 -5.29
CA ASN A 177 -7.64 2.79 -6.42
C ASN A 177 -6.82 2.39 -7.66
N LEU A 178 -5.80 1.56 -7.52
CA LEU A 178 -5.03 1.01 -8.64
C LEU A 178 -5.78 -0.12 -9.36
N SER A 179 -6.74 -0.75 -8.69
CA SER A 179 -7.53 -1.82 -9.28
C SER A 179 -8.58 -1.27 -10.25
N PRO A 180 -8.64 -1.84 -11.47
CA PRO A 180 -9.72 -1.57 -12.42
C PRO A 180 -11.03 -2.31 -12.08
N ASP A 181 -11.04 -3.15 -11.04
CA ASP A 181 -12.19 -3.97 -10.63
C ASP A 181 -12.35 -4.00 -9.11
N LYS A 182 -12.72 -2.86 -8.55
CA LYS A 182 -12.88 -2.70 -7.11
C LYS A 182 -13.96 -3.62 -6.51
N GLU A 183 -14.99 -3.93 -7.31
CA GLU A 183 -16.04 -4.87 -6.86
C GLU A 183 -15.47 -6.26 -6.59
N SER A 184 -14.60 -6.75 -7.48
CA SER A 184 -13.90 -8.02 -7.26
C SER A 184 -12.96 -7.97 -6.06
N VAL A 185 -12.28 -6.83 -5.81
CA VAL A 185 -11.44 -6.64 -4.62
C VAL A 185 -12.25 -6.80 -3.33
N TYR A 186 -13.37 -6.09 -3.20
CA TYR A 186 -14.19 -6.17 -1.98
C TYR A 186 -14.87 -7.53 -1.83
N ARG A 187 -15.31 -8.15 -2.93
CA ARG A 187 -15.88 -9.50 -2.90
C ARG A 187 -14.85 -10.54 -2.44
N ASP A 188 -13.63 -10.46 -2.93
CA ASP A 188 -12.58 -11.39 -2.54
C ASP A 188 -12.06 -11.12 -1.12
N ALA A 189 -11.98 -9.87 -0.71
CA ALA A 189 -11.74 -9.50 0.68
C ALA A 189 -12.81 -10.10 1.63
N PHE A 190 -14.09 -10.01 1.26
CA PHE A 190 -15.17 -10.62 2.03
C PHE A 190 -15.03 -12.15 2.13
N ARG A 191 -14.64 -12.82 1.05
CA ARG A 191 -14.40 -14.28 1.02
C ARG A 191 -13.29 -14.67 2.01
N VAL A 192 -12.21 -13.88 2.05
CA VAL A 192 -11.03 -14.16 2.88
C VAL A 192 -11.25 -13.82 4.35
N LEU A 193 -12.10 -12.85 4.67
CA LEU A 193 -12.42 -12.47 6.04
C LEU A 193 -13.19 -13.57 6.76
N LYS A 194 -12.82 -13.81 8.01
CA LYS A 194 -13.62 -14.60 8.95
C LYS A 194 -14.94 -13.90 9.26
N PRO A 195 -15.99 -14.63 9.67
CA PRO A 195 -17.19 -14.01 10.24
C PRO A 195 -16.82 -13.09 11.41
N GLY A 196 -17.23 -11.82 11.32
CA GLY A 196 -16.87 -10.79 12.30
C GLY A 196 -15.51 -10.13 12.07
N GLY A 197 -14.80 -10.51 11.01
CA GLY A 197 -13.57 -9.84 10.56
C GLY A 197 -13.83 -8.40 10.07
N ARG A 198 -12.78 -7.61 9.92
CA ARG A 198 -12.88 -6.18 9.60
C ARG A 198 -11.90 -5.72 8.54
N LEU A 199 -12.24 -4.62 7.86
CA LEU A 199 -11.38 -3.92 6.91
C LEU A 199 -10.78 -2.67 7.56
N SER A 200 -9.50 -2.39 7.30
CA SER A 200 -8.83 -1.14 7.64
C SER A 200 -8.19 -0.57 6.38
N ILE A 201 -8.84 0.42 5.78
CA ILE A 201 -8.47 0.97 4.48
C ILE A 201 -8.09 2.44 4.63
N SER A 202 -6.92 2.80 4.11
CA SER A 202 -6.50 4.17 3.89
C SER A 202 -6.32 4.37 2.39
N ASP A 203 -7.20 5.16 1.76
CA ASP A 203 -7.14 5.41 0.32
C ASP A 203 -7.68 6.81 -0.03
N ILE A 204 -7.30 7.32 -1.19
CA ILE A 204 -7.78 8.60 -1.72
C ILE A 204 -9.23 8.43 -2.18
N VAL A 205 -10.10 9.33 -1.79
CA VAL A 205 -11.49 9.36 -2.25
C VAL A 205 -11.78 10.63 -3.06
N ALA A 206 -12.57 10.49 -4.12
CA ALA A 206 -13.05 11.61 -4.90
C ALA A 206 -14.30 12.22 -4.23
N THR A 207 -14.40 13.54 -4.21
CA THR A 207 -15.58 14.27 -3.72
C THR A 207 -16.70 14.33 -4.76
N ALA A 208 -16.38 14.08 -6.03
CA ALA A 208 -17.32 13.96 -7.14
C ALA A 208 -16.75 13.00 -8.19
N SER A 209 -17.60 12.52 -9.10
CA SER A 209 -17.17 11.66 -10.21
C SER A 209 -16.08 12.33 -11.03
N LEU A 210 -14.97 11.64 -11.24
CA LEU A 210 -13.85 12.15 -12.03
C LEU A 210 -14.22 12.20 -13.51
N PRO A 211 -13.76 13.22 -14.27
CA PRO A 211 -13.89 13.24 -15.72
C PRO A 211 -13.26 11.99 -16.36
N GLU A 212 -13.88 11.49 -17.42
CA GLU A 212 -13.43 10.28 -18.13
C GLU A 212 -11.96 10.37 -18.60
N LYS A 213 -11.51 11.57 -18.99
CA LYS A 213 -10.12 11.82 -19.37
C LYS A 213 -9.13 11.52 -18.23
N ILE A 214 -9.50 11.84 -16.99
CA ILE A 214 -8.68 11.57 -15.79
C ILE A 214 -8.71 10.09 -15.46
N GLN A 215 -9.90 9.47 -15.54
CA GLN A 215 -10.04 8.03 -15.26
C GLN A 215 -9.28 7.14 -16.24
N LYS A 216 -9.08 7.60 -17.49
CA LYS A 216 -8.35 6.86 -18.55
C LYS A 216 -6.88 7.24 -18.66
N ASP A 217 -6.40 8.21 -17.88
CA ASP A 217 -5.01 8.59 -17.86
C ASP A 217 -4.22 7.59 -16.98
N LEU A 218 -3.43 6.76 -17.63
CA LEU A 218 -2.68 5.69 -16.96
C LEU A 218 -1.65 6.20 -15.95
N GLU A 219 -1.08 7.39 -16.17
CA GLU A 219 -0.17 8.00 -15.20
C GLU A 219 -0.92 8.44 -13.95
N LEU A 220 -2.08 9.07 -14.11
CA LEU A 220 -2.93 9.46 -12.98
C LEU A 220 -3.51 8.24 -12.25
N VAL A 221 -3.83 7.16 -12.96
CA VAL A 221 -4.23 5.89 -12.33
C VAL A 221 -3.09 5.32 -11.50
N SER A 222 -1.88 5.25 -12.05
CA SER A 222 -0.69 4.75 -11.30
C SER A 222 -0.34 5.62 -10.09
N ALA A 223 -0.76 6.89 -10.09
CA ALA A 223 -0.63 7.82 -8.96
C ALA A 223 -1.82 7.76 -7.98
N CYS A 224 -2.67 6.74 -8.03
CA CYS A 224 -3.88 6.56 -7.20
C CYS A 224 -4.98 7.63 -7.37
N VAL A 225 -4.82 8.57 -8.30
CA VAL A 225 -5.78 9.68 -8.54
C VAL A 225 -6.84 9.28 -9.56
N GLY A 226 -6.42 8.75 -10.72
CA GLY A 226 -7.34 8.42 -11.82
C GLY A 226 -8.35 7.33 -11.46
N GLY A 227 -8.01 6.43 -10.55
CA GLY A 227 -8.89 5.39 -10.06
C GLY A 227 -9.67 5.73 -8.80
N ALA A 228 -9.55 6.94 -8.25
CA ALA A 228 -10.23 7.31 -7.01
C ALA A 228 -11.76 7.23 -7.16
N ALA A 229 -12.39 6.40 -6.31
CA ALA A 229 -13.85 6.27 -6.23
C ALA A 229 -14.45 7.33 -5.30
N THR A 230 -15.72 7.66 -5.49
CA THR A 230 -16.45 8.48 -4.51
C THR A 230 -16.78 7.65 -3.26
N ILE A 231 -17.01 8.32 -2.14
CA ILE A 231 -17.46 7.66 -0.90
C ILE A 231 -18.76 6.88 -1.15
N ASP A 232 -19.69 7.45 -1.91
CA ASP A 232 -20.96 6.80 -2.20
C ASP A 232 -20.82 5.58 -3.10
N ASP A 233 -19.91 5.62 -4.09
CA ASP A 233 -19.64 4.45 -4.94
C ASP A 233 -18.94 3.34 -4.14
N THR A 234 -17.97 3.69 -3.30
CA THR A 234 -17.32 2.73 -2.41
C THR A 234 -18.33 2.07 -1.48
N ARG A 235 -19.21 2.86 -0.85
CA ARG A 235 -20.27 2.33 0.02
C ARG A 235 -21.18 1.35 -0.72
N LYS A 236 -21.65 1.70 -1.93
CA LYS A 236 -22.50 0.82 -2.74
C LYS A 236 -21.82 -0.52 -3.07
N ILE A 237 -20.52 -0.49 -3.38
CA ILE A 237 -19.76 -1.73 -3.66
C ILE A 237 -19.68 -2.60 -2.40
N MET A 238 -19.53 -2.00 -1.22
CA MET A 238 -19.43 -2.76 0.05
C MET A 238 -20.77 -3.29 0.57
N GLU A 239 -21.91 -2.82 0.05
CA GLU A 239 -23.26 -3.29 0.43
C GLU A 239 -23.72 -4.51 -0.38
N VAL A 240 -22.98 -4.96 -1.40
CA VAL A 240 -23.27 -6.13 -2.24
C VAL A 240 -22.65 -7.38 -1.65
#